data_6a5abd1ac9cba58041b9020530241c08
#
_entry.id   6a5abd1ac9cba58041b9020530241c08
#
_cell.length_a   1.000
_cell.length_b   1.000
_cell.length_c   1.000
_cell.angle_alpha   90.00
_cell.angle_beta   90.00
_cell.angle_gamma   90.00
#
_symmetry.space_group_name_H-M   'P 1'
#
loop_
_entity.id
_entity.type
_entity.pdbx_description
1 polymer ?
#
loop_
_entity_poly.entity_id
_entity_poly.type
_entity_poly.pdbx_seq_one_letter_code
_entity_poly.pdbx_strand_id
1 'polypeptide(L)'
;IEDMLKNNFNLTEIGKSIGKHRTTISKEILNHRFEKKSIQYGTTFANCTNINNCQFAGCKSCNKSCKNFIERKCELLNKAPYVCNGCKKKAYCKFSKFYYRAKDADNEYKTFRTDSRIGIRISQEEIYEINNIITPLIRDKNQSINHVFINHPDLLYFSKPTFYSYVNSNVFSFRNIDLARKVSY
;
A
#
# COMPACT_ATOMS: atom_id res chain seq x y z
N ILE A 1 -11.52 6.84 -15.18
CA ILE A 1 -11.40 5.36 -15.34
C ILE A 1 -12.65 4.69 -14.77
N GLU A 2 -12.97 4.87 -13.48
CA GLU A 2 -14.06 4.16 -12.81
C GLU A 2 -15.42 4.30 -13.54
N ASP A 3 -15.82 5.52 -13.89
CA ASP A 3 -17.10 5.76 -14.55
C ASP A 3 -17.15 5.21 -15.98
N MET A 4 -16.04 5.26 -16.68
CA MET A 4 -15.92 4.65 -18.01
C MET A 4 -16.02 3.12 -17.93
N LEU A 5 -15.43 2.49 -16.89
CA LEU A 5 -15.60 1.05 -16.63
C LEU A 5 -17.05 0.69 -16.33
N LYS A 6 -17.80 1.51 -15.58
CA LYS A 6 -19.24 1.33 -15.33
C LYS A 6 -20.05 1.36 -16.63
N ASN A 7 -19.63 2.20 -17.57
CA ASN A 7 -20.25 2.37 -18.88
C ASN A 7 -19.72 1.38 -19.95
N ASN A 8 -18.94 0.37 -19.56
CA ASN A 8 -18.39 -0.67 -20.42
C ASN A 8 -17.45 -0.19 -21.53
N PHE A 9 -16.76 0.95 -21.34
CA PHE A 9 -15.68 1.36 -22.24
C PHE A 9 -14.51 0.37 -22.17
N ASN A 10 -13.89 0.10 -23.33
CA ASN A 10 -12.70 -0.74 -23.35
C ASN A 10 -11.44 0.03 -22.94
N LEU A 11 -10.34 -0.70 -22.64
CA LEU A 11 -9.10 -0.07 -22.14
C LEU A 11 -8.47 0.91 -23.13
N THR A 12 -8.68 0.71 -24.42
CA THR A 12 -8.16 1.60 -25.48
C THR A 12 -8.92 2.92 -25.50
N GLU A 13 -10.24 2.87 -25.39
CA GLU A 13 -11.11 4.06 -25.29
C GLU A 13 -10.81 4.86 -24.05
N ILE A 14 -10.69 4.18 -22.90
CA ILE A 14 -10.30 4.81 -21.62
C ILE A 14 -8.93 5.48 -21.77
N GLY A 15 -7.95 4.78 -22.35
CA GLY A 15 -6.62 5.31 -22.58
C GLY A 15 -6.63 6.57 -23.44
N LYS A 16 -7.35 6.55 -24.56
CA LYS A 16 -7.51 7.72 -25.45
C LYS A 16 -8.14 8.90 -24.74
N SER A 17 -9.19 8.68 -23.94
CA SER A 17 -9.88 9.74 -23.21
C SER A 17 -9.00 10.43 -22.16
N ILE A 18 -8.05 9.70 -21.56
CA ILE A 18 -7.16 10.20 -20.50
C ILE A 18 -5.78 10.59 -21.04
N GLY A 19 -5.50 10.36 -22.33
CA GLY A 19 -4.18 10.58 -22.93
C GLY A 19 -3.10 9.61 -22.43
N LYS A 20 -3.48 8.36 -22.11
CA LYS A 20 -2.57 7.32 -21.62
C LYS A 20 -2.66 6.06 -22.47
N HIS A 21 -1.56 5.32 -22.52
CA HIS A 21 -1.55 4.05 -23.25
C HIS A 21 -2.42 3.01 -22.53
N ARG A 22 -3.09 2.11 -23.29
CA ARG A 22 -3.97 1.05 -22.75
C ARG A 22 -3.30 0.16 -21.70
N THR A 23 -1.98 -0.07 -21.83
CA THR A 23 -1.22 -0.89 -20.86
C THR A 23 -1.08 -0.20 -19.51
N THR A 24 -0.98 1.13 -19.48
CA THR A 24 -0.98 1.92 -18.24
C THR A 24 -2.31 1.78 -17.53
N ILE A 25 -3.43 1.88 -18.27
CA ILE A 25 -4.77 1.70 -17.70
C ILE A 25 -4.96 0.27 -17.18
N SER A 26 -4.47 -0.72 -17.94
CA SER A 26 -4.52 -2.13 -17.53
C SER A 26 -3.77 -2.37 -16.20
N LYS A 27 -2.55 -1.84 -16.07
CA LYS A 27 -1.73 -1.95 -14.86
C LYS A 27 -2.40 -1.24 -13.68
N GLU A 28 -2.92 -0.04 -13.88
CA GLU A 28 -3.65 0.72 -12.89
C GLU A 28 -4.83 -0.08 -12.32
N ILE A 29 -5.68 -0.64 -13.19
CA ILE A 29 -6.83 -1.43 -12.78
C ILE A 29 -6.39 -2.71 -12.04
N LEU A 30 -5.38 -3.41 -12.54
CA LEU A 30 -4.91 -4.67 -11.95
C LEU A 30 -4.28 -4.44 -10.56
N ASN A 31 -3.53 -3.36 -10.38
CA ASN A 31 -2.84 -3.05 -9.13
C ASN A 31 -3.81 -2.58 -8.03
N HIS A 32 -4.86 -1.83 -8.41
CA HIS A 32 -5.77 -1.20 -7.46
C HIS A 32 -7.18 -1.81 -7.43
N ARG A 33 -7.38 -3.00 -8.06
CA ARG A 33 -8.65 -3.71 -7.93
C ARG A 33 -8.73 -4.40 -6.57
N PHE A 34 -9.88 -4.31 -5.92
CA PHE A 34 -10.15 -4.98 -4.65
C PHE A 34 -11.23 -6.04 -4.81
N GLU A 35 -11.13 -7.09 -4.00
CA GLU A 35 -12.10 -8.17 -3.96
C GLU A 35 -13.26 -7.82 -3.03
N LYS A 36 -14.49 -7.93 -3.54
CA LYS A 36 -15.70 -7.93 -2.73
C LYS A 36 -16.23 -9.35 -2.66
N LYS A 37 -16.07 -9.99 -1.50
CA LYS A 37 -16.59 -11.33 -1.26
C LYS A 37 -18.11 -11.33 -1.43
N SER A 38 -18.64 -12.32 -2.15
CA SER A 38 -20.08 -12.52 -2.24
C SER A 38 -20.56 -13.14 -0.93
N ILE A 39 -21.38 -12.40 -0.20
CA ILE A 39 -22.10 -12.97 0.96
C ILE A 39 -23.28 -13.75 0.38
N GLN A 40 -23.22 -15.06 0.44
CA GLN A 40 -24.33 -15.92 0.02
C GLN A 40 -25.15 -16.27 1.25
N TYR A 41 -26.37 -15.75 1.31
CA TYR A 41 -27.37 -16.21 2.27
C TYR A 41 -28.10 -17.42 1.70
N GLY A 42 -28.06 -18.54 2.38
CA GLY A 42 -29.07 -19.60 2.30
C GLY A 42 -28.90 -20.69 1.26
N THR A 43 -27.97 -20.65 0.30
CA THR A 43 -27.69 -21.75 -0.61
C THR A 43 -26.20 -22.01 -0.75
N THR A 44 -25.79 -23.24 -0.42
CA THR A 44 -24.43 -23.71 -0.63
C THR A 44 -24.14 -23.82 -2.12
N PHE A 45 -23.61 -22.76 -2.71
CA PHE A 45 -23.04 -22.84 -4.04
C PHE A 45 -21.65 -23.48 -3.91
N ALA A 46 -21.52 -24.68 -4.48
CA ALA A 46 -20.25 -25.37 -4.53
C ALA A 46 -19.30 -24.64 -5.50
N ASN A 47 -18.56 -23.67 -4.98
CA ASN A 47 -17.60 -22.85 -5.73
C ASN A 47 -16.22 -23.51 -5.76
N CYS A 48 -16.17 -24.80 -6.06
CA CYS A 48 -14.94 -25.58 -6.14
C CYS A 48 -14.71 -26.08 -7.57
N THR A 49 -13.50 -25.89 -8.11
CA THR A 49 -13.13 -26.42 -9.43
C THR A 49 -13.11 -27.94 -9.46
N ASN A 50 -12.77 -28.56 -8.33
CA ASN A 50 -12.66 -30.02 -8.21
C ASN A 50 -14.03 -30.73 -8.00
N ILE A 51 -15.14 -30.02 -8.06
CA ILE A 51 -16.46 -30.59 -7.69
C ILE A 51 -16.80 -31.84 -8.47
N ASN A 52 -16.44 -31.92 -9.74
CA ASN A 52 -16.74 -33.06 -10.60
C ASN A 52 -15.87 -34.31 -10.31
N ASN A 53 -14.71 -34.12 -9.71
CA ASN A 53 -13.73 -35.16 -9.39
C ASN A 53 -13.59 -35.37 -7.87
N CYS A 54 -14.47 -34.75 -7.09
CA CYS A 54 -14.42 -34.81 -5.64
C CYS A 54 -15.04 -36.12 -5.12
N GLN A 55 -14.27 -36.87 -4.32
CA GLN A 55 -14.76 -38.07 -3.66
C GLN A 55 -15.94 -37.81 -2.69
N PHE A 56 -16.10 -36.56 -2.27
CA PHE A 56 -17.19 -36.07 -1.42
C PHE A 56 -18.27 -35.36 -2.24
N ALA A 57 -18.44 -35.72 -3.53
CA ALA A 57 -19.48 -35.16 -4.40
C ALA A 57 -20.84 -35.38 -3.75
N GLY A 58 -21.49 -34.26 -3.36
CA GLY A 58 -22.74 -34.28 -2.54
C GLY A 58 -22.59 -33.67 -1.17
N CYS A 59 -21.37 -33.34 -0.74
CA CYS A 59 -21.13 -32.55 0.48
C CYS A 59 -21.77 -31.17 0.33
N LYS A 60 -22.72 -30.82 1.21
CA LYS A 60 -23.42 -29.51 1.22
C LYS A 60 -22.52 -28.32 1.58
N SER A 61 -21.25 -28.55 1.92
CA SER A 61 -20.34 -27.54 2.45
C SER A 61 -18.97 -27.55 1.77
N CYS A 62 -18.91 -27.32 0.45
CA CYS A 62 -17.66 -27.00 -0.24
C CYS A 62 -17.19 -25.60 0.19
N ASN A 63 -16.26 -25.55 1.12
CA ASN A 63 -15.69 -24.33 1.65
C ASN A 63 -14.17 -24.47 1.86
N LYS A 64 -13.52 -23.40 2.32
CA LYS A 64 -12.06 -23.36 2.56
C LYS A 64 -11.55 -24.33 3.63
N SER A 65 -12.43 -24.97 4.41
CA SER A 65 -12.06 -26.00 5.40
C SER A 65 -11.74 -27.36 4.73
N CYS A 66 -12.14 -27.56 3.46
CA CYS A 66 -11.79 -28.74 2.71
C CYS A 66 -10.37 -28.63 2.14
N LYS A 67 -9.51 -29.62 2.41
CA LYS A 67 -8.11 -29.64 1.91
C LYS A 67 -8.00 -29.60 0.39
N ASN A 68 -9.01 -30.10 -0.32
CA ASN A 68 -9.04 -30.15 -1.79
C ASN A 68 -9.86 -29.00 -2.40
N PHE A 69 -10.21 -27.99 -1.60
CA PHE A 69 -10.98 -26.86 -2.07
C PHE A 69 -10.13 -25.93 -2.92
N ILE A 70 -10.46 -25.80 -4.19
CA ILE A 70 -9.87 -24.80 -5.09
C ILE A 70 -11.01 -23.87 -5.54
N GLU A 71 -10.97 -22.63 -5.09
CA GLU A 71 -12.00 -21.64 -5.40
C GLU A 71 -12.09 -21.37 -6.91
N ARG A 72 -13.30 -21.59 -7.46
CA ARG A 72 -13.59 -21.28 -8.85
C ARG A 72 -13.74 -19.76 -9.02
N LYS A 73 -12.93 -19.18 -9.88
CA LYS A 73 -12.98 -17.76 -10.22
C LYS A 73 -13.72 -17.53 -11.54
N CYS A 74 -14.32 -16.34 -11.68
CA CYS A 74 -14.97 -15.94 -12.92
C CYS A 74 -13.93 -15.79 -14.04
N GLU A 75 -14.09 -16.50 -15.15
CA GLU A 75 -13.17 -16.47 -16.29
C GLU A 75 -13.08 -15.09 -16.96
N LEU A 76 -14.13 -14.28 -16.86
CA LEU A 76 -14.13 -12.91 -17.38
C LEU A 76 -13.10 -12.01 -16.68
N LEU A 77 -12.69 -12.37 -15.45
CA LEU A 77 -11.66 -11.61 -14.72
C LEU A 77 -10.24 -11.84 -15.25
N ASN A 78 -10.05 -12.84 -16.11
CA ASN A 78 -8.77 -13.07 -16.81
C ASN A 78 -8.66 -12.23 -18.09
N LYS A 79 -9.75 -11.60 -18.51
CA LYS A 79 -9.82 -10.75 -19.70
C LYS A 79 -10.08 -9.29 -19.28
N ALA A 80 -9.58 -8.34 -20.09
CA ALA A 80 -9.87 -6.93 -19.90
C ALA A 80 -11.39 -6.68 -19.85
N PRO A 81 -11.86 -5.83 -18.95
CA PRO A 81 -11.14 -4.91 -18.07
C PRO A 81 -10.76 -5.46 -16.68
N TYR A 82 -10.77 -6.78 -16.43
CA TYR A 82 -10.34 -7.47 -15.20
C TYR A 82 -11.14 -7.16 -13.94
N VAL A 83 -12.24 -6.45 -14.06
CA VAL A 83 -13.13 -6.00 -12.98
C VAL A 83 -14.61 -6.14 -13.34
N CYS A 84 -15.45 -6.10 -12.32
CA CYS A 84 -16.89 -6.27 -12.45
C CYS A 84 -17.67 -4.94 -12.51
N ASN A 85 -17.01 -3.79 -12.64
CA ASN A 85 -17.66 -2.48 -12.60
C ASN A 85 -18.82 -2.36 -13.60
N GLY A 86 -18.60 -2.73 -14.85
CA GLY A 86 -19.60 -2.71 -15.92
C GLY A 86 -20.24 -4.08 -16.23
N CYS A 87 -19.97 -5.13 -15.43
CA CYS A 87 -20.46 -6.46 -15.74
C CYS A 87 -21.99 -6.55 -15.68
N LYS A 88 -22.63 -6.89 -16.80
CA LYS A 88 -24.09 -7.04 -16.91
C LYS A 88 -24.64 -8.17 -16.02
N LYS A 89 -23.83 -9.19 -15.76
CA LYS A 89 -24.21 -10.34 -14.93
C LYS A 89 -23.97 -10.16 -13.43
N LYS A 90 -23.48 -8.99 -12.99
CA LYS A 90 -23.04 -8.75 -11.59
C LYS A 90 -24.12 -9.03 -10.55
N ALA A 91 -25.39 -8.79 -10.87
CA ALA A 91 -26.50 -8.99 -9.95
C ALA A 91 -26.73 -10.48 -9.60
N TYR A 92 -26.58 -11.35 -10.57
CA TYR A 92 -26.80 -12.80 -10.43
C TYR A 92 -25.51 -13.61 -10.30
N CYS A 93 -24.35 -12.95 -10.36
CA CYS A 93 -23.05 -13.59 -10.28
C CYS A 93 -22.79 -14.08 -8.86
N LYS A 94 -22.49 -15.39 -8.72
CA LYS A 94 -22.18 -16.04 -7.43
C LYS A 94 -20.69 -16.07 -7.09
N PHE A 95 -19.82 -15.67 -8.02
CA PHE A 95 -18.36 -15.60 -7.80
C PHE A 95 -17.96 -14.36 -7.02
N SER A 96 -16.80 -14.42 -6.37
CA SER A 96 -16.14 -13.24 -5.83
C SER A 96 -15.99 -12.17 -6.91
N LYS A 97 -16.28 -10.94 -6.56
CA LYS A 97 -16.32 -9.82 -7.50
C LYS A 97 -15.13 -8.92 -7.26
N PHE A 98 -14.51 -8.46 -8.33
CA PHE A 98 -13.42 -7.50 -8.27
C PHE A 98 -13.90 -6.14 -8.79
N TYR A 99 -13.61 -5.10 -8.06
CA TYR A 99 -13.98 -3.73 -8.44
C TYR A 99 -12.76 -2.83 -8.42
N TYR A 100 -12.77 -1.85 -9.32
CA TYR A 100 -11.86 -0.71 -9.28
C TYR A 100 -12.63 0.51 -8.77
N ARG A 101 -12.05 1.23 -7.83
CA ARG A 101 -12.58 2.48 -7.29
C ARG A 101 -11.48 3.54 -7.33
N ALA A 102 -11.71 4.62 -8.06
CA ALA A 102 -10.71 5.67 -8.27
C ALA A 102 -10.26 6.33 -6.96
N LYS A 103 -11.17 6.53 -6.00
CA LYS A 103 -10.85 7.11 -4.70
C LYS A 103 -9.90 6.24 -3.87
N ASP A 104 -10.08 4.93 -3.92
CA ASP A 104 -9.24 4.00 -3.16
C ASP A 104 -7.82 3.96 -3.78
N ALA A 105 -7.74 3.92 -5.12
CA ALA A 105 -6.46 3.99 -5.84
C ALA A 105 -5.70 5.31 -5.56
N ASP A 106 -6.39 6.44 -5.54
CA ASP A 106 -5.79 7.74 -5.21
C ASP A 106 -5.31 7.80 -3.75
N ASN A 107 -6.08 7.23 -2.82
CA ASN A 107 -5.68 7.15 -1.41
C ASN A 107 -4.45 6.25 -1.23
N GLU A 108 -4.41 5.06 -1.86
CA GLU A 108 -3.25 4.17 -1.83
C GLU A 108 -2.01 4.87 -2.39
N TYR A 109 -2.14 5.59 -3.51
CA TYR A 109 -1.04 6.37 -4.07
C TYR A 109 -0.56 7.47 -3.12
N LYS A 110 -1.47 8.21 -2.48
CA LYS A 110 -1.11 9.25 -1.50
C LYS A 110 -0.39 8.65 -0.29
N THR A 111 -0.90 7.53 0.24
CA THR A 111 -0.27 6.81 1.35
C THR A 111 1.13 6.35 0.96
N PHE A 112 1.27 5.65 -0.16
CA PHE A 112 2.57 5.21 -0.66
C PHE A 112 3.57 6.37 -0.84
N ARG A 113 3.10 7.50 -1.40
CA ARG A 113 3.93 8.69 -1.57
C ARG A 113 4.33 9.33 -0.23
N THR A 114 3.47 9.26 0.78
CA THR A 114 3.76 9.76 2.12
C THR A 114 4.74 8.82 2.82
N ASP A 115 4.47 7.53 2.83
CA ASP A 115 5.29 6.52 3.50
C ASP A 115 6.71 6.44 2.91
N SER A 116 6.83 6.57 1.58
CA SER A 116 8.15 6.62 0.93
C SER A 116 8.98 7.87 1.30
N ARG A 117 8.36 8.91 1.89
CA ARG A 117 9.05 10.12 2.38
C ARG A 117 9.32 10.10 3.88
N ILE A 118 8.62 9.25 4.63
CA ILE A 118 8.75 9.13 6.09
C ILE A 118 9.96 8.24 6.47
N GLY A 119 10.57 7.55 5.51
CA GLY A 119 11.67 6.64 5.77
C GLY A 119 12.88 7.32 6.40
N ILE A 120 13.39 6.75 7.48
CA ILE A 120 14.71 7.06 8.07
C ILE A 120 15.75 6.56 7.06
N ARG A 121 16.48 7.48 6.42
CA ARG A 121 17.50 7.17 5.41
C ARG A 121 18.90 7.01 6.00
N ILE A 122 18.99 6.67 7.28
CA ILE A 122 20.24 6.44 8.00
C ILE A 122 20.26 4.99 8.43
N SER A 123 21.40 4.32 8.25
CA SER A 123 21.63 2.95 8.71
C SER A 123 21.74 2.88 10.24
N GLN A 124 21.57 1.72 10.82
CA GLN A 124 21.73 1.49 12.26
C GLN A 124 23.15 1.81 12.73
N GLU A 125 24.14 1.52 11.88
CA GLU A 125 25.57 1.80 12.15
C GLU A 125 25.82 3.30 12.23
N GLU A 126 25.32 4.06 11.27
CA GLU A 126 25.41 5.54 11.28
C GLU A 126 24.67 6.17 12.47
N ILE A 127 23.49 5.62 12.84
CA ILE A 127 22.78 6.07 14.05
C ILE A 127 23.64 5.82 15.29
N TYR A 128 24.30 4.67 15.37
CA TYR A 128 25.18 4.35 16.49
C TYR A 128 26.38 5.34 16.56
N GLU A 129 27.03 5.62 15.43
CA GLU A 129 28.14 6.59 15.37
C GLU A 129 27.68 8.00 15.74
N ILE A 130 26.56 8.48 15.21
CA ILE A 130 25.98 9.77 15.54
C ILE A 130 25.69 9.85 17.05
N ASN A 131 25.10 8.81 17.63
CA ASN A 131 24.82 8.80 19.05
C ASN A 131 26.09 8.86 19.89
N ASN A 132 27.15 8.12 19.54
CA ASN A 132 28.38 8.11 20.29
C ASN A 132 29.15 9.43 20.26
N ILE A 133 29.13 10.13 19.12
CA ILE A 133 29.89 11.37 18.93
C ILE A 133 29.04 12.58 19.31
N ILE A 134 27.81 12.65 18.87
CA ILE A 134 26.99 13.88 18.99
C ILE A 134 26.27 13.96 20.32
N THR A 135 25.86 12.85 20.94
CA THR A 135 25.15 12.89 22.23
C THR A 135 25.94 13.60 23.32
N PRO A 136 27.26 13.31 23.55
CA PRO A 136 28.03 14.02 24.55
C PRO A 136 28.21 15.51 24.22
N LEU A 137 28.31 15.85 22.93
CA LEU A 137 28.46 17.28 22.52
C LEU A 137 27.19 18.07 22.84
N ILE A 138 26.04 17.48 22.69
CA ILE A 138 24.73 18.11 22.95
C ILE A 138 24.46 18.13 24.46
N ARG A 139 24.52 16.96 25.15
CA ARG A 139 24.11 16.84 26.54
C ARG A 139 25.12 17.41 27.53
N ASP A 140 26.39 17.05 27.36
CA ASP A 140 27.42 17.36 28.35
C ASP A 140 28.07 18.73 28.07
N LYS A 141 28.32 19.03 26.77
CA LYS A 141 28.96 20.28 26.37
C LYS A 141 28.01 21.39 25.95
N ASN A 142 26.69 21.09 25.92
CA ASN A 142 25.62 22.02 25.55
C ASN A 142 25.89 22.79 24.24
N GLN A 143 26.46 22.08 23.24
CA GLN A 143 26.79 22.69 21.96
C GLN A 143 25.55 22.92 21.11
N SER A 144 25.54 24.03 20.38
CA SER A 144 24.46 24.34 19.46
C SER A 144 24.49 23.42 18.24
N ILE A 145 23.33 23.14 17.68
CA ILE A 145 23.21 22.31 16.46
C ILE A 145 24.05 22.90 15.30
N ASN A 146 24.11 24.22 15.17
CA ASN A 146 24.94 24.86 14.15
C ASN A 146 26.42 24.52 14.32
N HIS A 147 26.90 24.53 15.54
CA HIS A 147 28.31 24.22 15.85
C HIS A 147 28.60 22.72 15.54
N VAL A 148 27.69 21.84 15.90
CA VAL A 148 27.81 20.41 15.64
C VAL A 148 27.86 20.13 14.12
N PHE A 149 27.00 20.76 13.32
CA PHE A 149 27.00 20.60 11.86
C PHE A 149 28.24 21.10 11.17
N ILE A 150 28.83 22.20 11.68
CA ILE A 150 30.07 22.77 11.11
C ILE A 150 31.28 21.87 11.40
N ASN A 151 31.34 21.26 12.60
CA ASN A 151 32.49 20.47 13.02
C ASN A 151 32.41 18.99 12.60
N HIS A 152 31.23 18.49 12.23
CA HIS A 152 31.02 17.10 11.84
C HIS A 152 30.22 16.98 10.52
N PRO A 153 30.68 17.60 9.41
CA PRO A 153 29.95 17.58 8.15
C PRO A 153 29.89 16.19 7.53
N ASP A 154 30.91 15.36 7.72
CA ASP A 154 30.98 14.00 7.18
C ASP A 154 29.97 13.06 7.85
N LEU A 155 29.71 13.26 9.14
CA LEU A 155 28.77 12.48 9.93
C LEU A 155 27.32 12.96 9.73
N LEU A 156 27.13 14.27 9.56
CA LEU A 156 25.82 14.93 9.39
C LEU A 156 25.65 15.42 7.95
N TYR A 157 25.72 14.51 6.99
CA TYR A 157 25.61 14.78 5.54
C TYR A 157 24.18 15.18 5.08
N PHE A 158 23.21 15.14 5.97
CA PHE A 158 21.83 15.53 5.71
C PHE A 158 21.50 16.93 6.22
N SER A 159 20.35 17.47 5.80
CA SER A 159 19.97 18.85 6.16
C SER A 159 19.54 19.00 7.64
N LYS A 160 19.66 20.22 8.20
CA LYS A 160 19.17 20.52 9.55
C LYS A 160 17.67 20.21 9.76
N PRO A 161 16.75 20.52 8.83
CA PRO A 161 15.36 20.08 8.95
C PRO A 161 15.21 18.58 9.07
N THR A 162 16.02 17.81 8.33
CA THR A 162 16.04 16.33 8.43
C THR A 162 16.53 15.87 9.80
N PHE A 163 17.58 16.52 10.33
CA PHE A 163 18.08 16.24 11.69
C PHE A 163 16.99 16.45 12.74
N TYR A 164 16.28 17.58 12.72
CA TYR A 164 15.18 17.83 13.64
C TYR A 164 14.03 16.82 13.47
N SER A 165 13.75 16.39 12.25
CA SER A 165 12.76 15.34 12.00
C SER A 165 13.17 14.03 12.67
N TYR A 166 14.45 13.64 12.58
CA TYR A 166 14.97 12.43 13.23
C TYR A 166 14.95 12.53 14.76
N VAL A 167 15.29 13.70 15.31
CA VAL A 167 15.18 13.95 16.76
C VAL A 167 13.72 13.83 17.23
N ASN A 168 12.77 14.42 16.49
CA ASN A 168 11.35 14.34 16.80
C ASN A 168 10.79 12.90 16.71
N SER A 169 11.35 12.10 15.80
CA SER A 169 10.98 10.68 15.61
C SER A 169 11.71 9.73 16.57
N ASN A 170 12.47 10.27 17.53
CA ASN A 170 13.28 9.51 18.50
C ASN A 170 14.27 8.52 17.85
N VAL A 171 14.85 8.88 16.72
CA VAL A 171 15.86 8.08 16.02
C VAL A 171 17.18 8.07 16.80
N PHE A 172 17.53 9.21 17.41
CA PHE A 172 18.74 9.40 18.21
C PHE A 172 18.46 9.19 19.71
N SER A 173 19.53 8.97 20.47
CA SER A 173 19.46 8.81 21.92
C SER A 173 19.15 10.12 22.67
N PHE A 174 19.44 11.28 22.06
CA PHE A 174 19.09 12.61 22.58
C PHE A 174 17.73 13.08 22.01
N ARG A 175 17.09 13.99 22.72
CA ARG A 175 15.75 14.51 22.41
C ARG A 175 15.77 16.04 22.26
N ASN A 176 14.68 16.62 21.79
CA ASN A 176 14.52 18.08 21.68
C ASN A 176 14.82 18.84 22.97
N ILE A 177 14.55 18.24 24.13
CA ILE A 177 14.83 18.86 25.44
C ILE A 177 16.33 19.01 25.71
N ASP A 178 17.16 18.19 25.10
CA ASP A 178 18.62 18.20 25.25
C ASP A 178 19.28 19.27 24.36
N LEU A 179 18.54 19.91 23.45
CA LEU A 179 19.09 20.89 22.53
C LEU A 179 19.27 22.25 23.18
N ALA A 180 20.44 22.89 22.98
CA ALA A 180 20.85 24.14 23.61
C ALA A 180 19.93 25.36 23.37
N ARG A 181 19.10 25.34 22.31
CA ARG A 181 18.10 26.36 22.01
C ARG A 181 16.74 25.69 21.80
N LYS A 182 16.10 25.38 22.90
CA LYS A 182 14.69 25.04 22.86
C LYS A 182 13.90 26.34 22.78
N VAL A 183 13.02 26.44 21.79
CA VAL A 183 12.02 27.53 21.78
C VAL A 183 11.16 27.37 23.02
N SER A 184 11.22 28.30 23.94
CA SER A 184 10.27 28.42 25.02
C SER A 184 8.97 28.96 24.40
N TYR A 185 7.90 28.21 24.48
CA TYR A 185 6.55 28.65 24.15
C TYR A 185 5.98 29.47 25.29
#